data_6cf69ff824cb6192ae4d306367cb1956
#
_entry.id   6cf69ff824cb6192ae4d306367cb1956
#
_cell.length_a   1.000
_cell.length_b   1.000
_cell.length_c   1.000
_cell.angle_alpha   90.00
_cell.angle_beta   90.00
_cell.angle_gamma   90.00
#
_symmetry.space_group_name_H-M   'P 1'
#
loop_
_entity.id
_entity.type
_entity.pdbx_description
1 polymer ?
#
loop_
_entity_poly.entity_id
_entity_poly.type
_entity_poly.pdbx_seq_one_letter_code
_entity_poly.pdbx_strand_id
1 'polypeptide(L)'
;MSSNQQSVSSSSPRDIHATLAGHDKELLALPGVVGVYVGLLKDDKTPCLKVMLARKDSGLERRIPRILEGHPVVTEVTGEIHPLK
;
A
#
# COMPACT_ATOMS: atom_id res chain seq x y z
N MET A 1 -13.66 -27.16 11.81
CA MET A 1 -13.47 -26.66 11.64
C MET A 1 -13.29 -25.88 11.65
N SER A 2 -13.07 -25.75 11.63
CA SER A 2 -12.78 -24.99 11.54
C SER A 2 -12.57 -24.16 11.51
N SER A 3 -12.50 -23.97 11.56
CA SER A 3 -12.24 -23.12 11.47
C SER A 3 -12.06 -22.30 11.63
N ASN A 4 -11.94 -22.21 11.79
CA ASN A 4 -11.71 -21.34 11.91
C ASN A 4 -11.40 -20.60 12.04
N GLN A 5 -11.15 -20.43 12.00
CA GLN A 5 -10.87 -19.77 12.17
C GLN A 5 -10.76 -18.84 12.03
N GLN A 6 -10.75 -18.62 11.82
CA GLN A 6 -10.69 -17.72 11.77
C GLN A 6 -11.13 -16.84 12.12
N SER A 7 -11.30 -16.88 12.07
CA SER A 7 -11.86 -16.08 12.40
C SER A 7 -11.88 -15.35 13.23
N VAL A 8 -11.79 -15.69 13.42
CA VAL A 8 -11.66 -15.17 14.39
C VAL A 8 -11.38 -13.90 14.47
N SER A 9 -10.96 -13.51 14.47
CA SER A 9 -10.60 -12.19 14.46
C SER A 9 -11.38 -11.36 13.53
N SER A 10 -12.64 -11.53 13.55
CA SER A 10 -13.50 -10.80 12.65
C SER A 10 -13.38 -9.30 12.84
N SER A 11 -12.93 -8.83 14.00
CA SER A 11 -12.78 -7.42 14.23
C SER A 11 -11.40 -6.90 13.85
N SER A 12 -10.50 -7.77 13.49
CA SER A 12 -9.15 -7.36 13.14
C SER A 12 -9.04 -7.04 11.67
N PRO A 13 -8.18 -6.11 11.31
CA PRO A 13 -7.92 -5.87 9.90
C PRO A 13 -7.32 -7.12 9.29
N ARG A 14 -7.54 -7.27 8.03
CA ARG A 14 -6.92 -8.34 7.29
C ARG A 14 -5.41 -8.19 7.37
N ASP A 15 -4.70 -9.31 7.27
CA ASP A 15 -3.25 -9.28 7.22
C ASP A 15 -2.79 -8.32 6.13
N ILE A 16 -1.86 -7.44 6.47
CA ILE A 16 -1.44 -6.40 5.54
C ILE A 16 -0.81 -6.99 4.28
N HIS A 17 -0.15 -8.13 4.38
CA HIS A 17 0.41 -8.77 3.20
C HIS A 17 -0.68 -9.32 2.30
N ALA A 18 -1.75 -9.83 2.89
CA ALA A 18 -2.89 -10.29 2.11
C ALA A 18 -3.60 -9.11 1.46
N THR A 19 -3.68 -7.98 2.16
CA THR A 19 -4.26 -6.78 1.60
C THR A 19 -3.44 -6.30 0.41
N LEU A 20 -2.13 -6.31 0.55
CA LEU A 20 -1.26 -5.93 -0.55
C LEU A 20 -1.49 -6.85 -1.75
N ALA A 21 -1.51 -8.15 -1.53
CA ALA A 21 -1.69 -9.11 -2.61
C ALA A 21 -3.03 -8.94 -3.31
N GLY A 22 -4.05 -8.49 -2.57
CA GLY A 22 -5.36 -8.29 -3.14
C GLY A 22 -5.53 -6.99 -3.91
N HIS A 23 -4.65 -6.03 -3.70
CA HIS A 23 -4.80 -4.70 -4.29
C HIS A 23 -3.62 -4.23 -5.13
N ASP A 24 -2.52 -4.96 -5.12
CA ASP A 24 -1.31 -4.49 -5.81
C ASP A 24 -1.53 -4.31 -7.30
N LYS A 25 -2.29 -5.19 -7.92
CA LYS A 25 -2.54 -5.07 -9.36
C LYS A 25 -3.32 -3.80 -9.67
N GLU A 26 -4.32 -3.49 -8.85
CA GLU A 26 -5.10 -2.28 -9.05
C GLU A 26 -4.24 -1.04 -8.92
N LEU A 27 -3.39 -1.03 -7.91
CA LEU A 27 -2.55 0.13 -7.66
C LEU A 27 -1.48 0.26 -8.74
N LEU A 28 -0.88 -0.85 -9.13
CA LEU A 28 0.13 -0.81 -10.17
C LEU A 28 -0.43 -0.47 -11.54
N ALA A 29 -1.74 -0.64 -11.72
CA ALA A 29 -2.37 -0.27 -12.97
C ALA A 29 -2.54 1.24 -13.12
N LEU A 30 -2.40 1.99 -12.04
CA LEU A 30 -2.52 3.45 -12.11
C LEU A 30 -1.27 4.02 -12.77
N PRO A 31 -1.43 4.89 -13.78
CA PRO A 31 -0.27 5.48 -14.44
C PRO A 31 0.54 6.30 -13.44
N GLY A 32 1.82 6.05 -13.38
CA GLY A 32 2.70 6.76 -12.45
C GLY A 32 3.05 6.01 -11.19
N VAL A 33 2.35 4.92 -10.90
CA VAL A 33 2.70 4.06 -9.78
C VAL A 33 3.77 3.09 -10.26
N VAL A 34 4.90 3.08 -9.57
CA VAL A 34 6.03 2.24 -9.96
C VAL A 34 6.28 1.10 -9.00
N GLY A 35 5.61 1.07 -7.88
CA GLY A 35 5.77 -0.04 -6.94
C GLY A 35 4.85 0.10 -5.76
N VAL A 36 4.56 -1.01 -5.12
CA VAL A 36 3.77 -1.04 -3.89
C VAL A 36 4.43 -2.04 -2.96
N TYR A 37 4.58 -1.68 -1.70
CA TYR A 37 5.21 -2.59 -0.76
C TYR A 37 4.72 -2.29 0.65
N VAL A 38 5.02 -3.20 1.57
CA VAL A 38 4.68 -3.03 2.98
C VAL A 38 5.85 -2.34 3.66
N GLY A 39 5.55 -1.28 4.37
CA GLY A 39 6.54 -0.56 5.14
C GLY A 39 5.99 -0.16 6.48
N LEU A 40 6.65 0.77 7.12
CA LEU A 40 6.22 1.27 8.42
C LEU A 40 5.95 2.76 8.32
N LEU A 41 5.02 3.24 9.12
CA LEU A 41 4.80 4.66 9.25
C LEU A 41 6.00 5.31 9.92
N LYS A 42 5.94 6.62 10.06
CA LYS A 42 7.06 7.35 10.65
C LYS A 42 7.38 6.92 12.08
N ASP A 43 6.42 6.31 12.75
CA ASP A 43 6.64 5.82 14.11
C ASP A 43 7.50 4.55 14.14
N ASP A 44 7.82 3.99 12.97
CA ASP A 44 8.60 2.77 12.84
C ASP A 44 7.94 1.56 13.51
N LYS A 45 6.66 1.63 13.72
CA LYS A 45 5.93 0.56 14.40
C LYS A 45 4.69 0.12 13.66
N THR A 46 3.99 1.06 13.04
CA THR A 46 2.71 0.76 12.42
C THR A 46 2.89 0.35 10.98
N PRO A 47 2.54 -0.88 10.62
CA PRO A 47 2.65 -1.31 9.22
C PRO A 47 1.72 -0.49 8.34
N CYS A 48 2.18 -0.24 7.13
CA CYS A 48 1.38 0.46 6.15
C CYS A 48 1.73 -0.03 4.76
N LEU A 49 0.86 0.26 3.81
CA LEU A 49 1.14 0.01 2.41
C LEU A 49 1.76 1.27 1.85
N LYS A 50 2.91 1.11 1.21
CA LYS A 50 3.57 2.23 0.58
C LYS A 50 3.46 2.12 -0.93
N VAL A 51 2.94 3.17 -1.53
CA VAL A 51 2.74 3.25 -2.97
C VAL A 51 3.79 4.20 -3.52
N MET A 52 4.68 3.68 -4.33
CA MET A 52 5.75 4.49 -4.88
C MET A 52 5.33 5.12 -6.20
N LEU A 53 5.53 6.41 -6.29
CA LEU A 53 5.18 7.17 -7.48
C LEU A 53 6.44 7.64 -8.17
N ALA A 54 6.41 7.63 -9.50
CA ALA A 54 7.56 8.09 -10.27
C ALA A 54 7.79 9.58 -10.06
N ARG A 55 6.72 10.33 -9.90
CA ARG A 55 6.80 11.77 -9.67
C ARG A 55 5.61 12.22 -8.88
N LYS A 56 5.72 13.39 -8.31
CA LYS A 56 4.61 13.93 -7.56
C LYS A 56 3.46 14.26 -8.50
N ASP A 57 2.27 13.80 -8.15
CA ASP A 57 1.09 13.99 -8.98
C ASP A 57 -0.11 13.98 -8.06
N SER A 58 -0.65 15.16 -7.76
CA SER A 58 -1.75 15.26 -6.83
C SER A 58 -3.02 14.61 -7.35
N GLY A 59 -3.21 14.61 -8.67
CA GLY A 59 -4.36 13.91 -9.24
C GLY A 59 -4.28 12.42 -9.03
N LEU A 60 -3.09 11.87 -9.19
CA LEU A 60 -2.86 10.46 -8.94
C LEU A 60 -3.02 10.14 -7.47
N GLU A 61 -2.48 10.98 -6.60
CA GLU A 61 -2.58 10.74 -5.16
C GLU A 61 -4.03 10.70 -4.70
N ARG A 62 -4.90 11.47 -5.32
CA ARG A 62 -6.31 11.44 -4.97
C ARG A 62 -6.98 10.15 -5.36
N ARG A 63 -6.44 9.45 -6.34
CA ARG A 63 -6.99 8.19 -6.80
C ARG A 63 -6.53 7.02 -5.95
N ILE A 64 -5.54 7.26 -5.13
CA ILE A 64 -5.01 6.22 -4.25
C ILE A 64 -5.71 6.33 -2.91
N PRO A 65 -6.38 5.26 -2.44
CA PRO A 65 -7.06 5.34 -1.15
C PRO A 65 -6.05 5.53 -0.03
N ARG A 66 -6.49 6.18 1.02
CA ARG A 66 -5.63 6.41 2.18
C ARG A 66 -5.67 5.26 3.16
N ILE A 67 -6.69 4.44 3.07
CA ILE A 67 -6.85 3.27 3.93
C ILE A 67 -7.39 2.16 3.07
N LEU A 68 -6.79 0.99 3.18
CA LEU A 68 -7.27 -0.22 2.53
C LEU A 68 -7.41 -1.30 3.58
N GLU A 69 -8.63 -1.82 3.73
CA GLU A 69 -8.92 -2.90 4.66
C GLU A 69 -8.38 -2.63 6.05
N GLY A 70 -8.49 -1.37 6.49
CA GLY A 70 -8.05 -1.00 7.82
C GLY A 70 -6.58 -0.64 7.93
N HIS A 71 -5.83 -0.77 6.86
CA HIS A 71 -4.40 -0.45 6.89
C HIS A 71 -4.13 0.90 6.24
N PRO A 72 -3.26 1.71 6.82
CA PRO A 72 -2.93 3.00 6.22
C PRO A 72 -2.19 2.81 4.90
N VAL A 73 -2.42 3.72 3.99
CA VAL A 73 -1.74 3.74 2.70
C VAL A 73 -1.02 5.07 2.57
N VAL A 74 0.26 5.00 2.31
CA VAL A 74 1.11 6.18 2.21
C VAL A 74 1.71 6.22 0.82
N THR A 75 1.72 7.39 0.20
CA THR A 75 2.37 7.54 -1.08
C THR A 75 3.78 8.10 -0.87
N GLU A 76 4.67 7.68 -1.72
CA GLU A 76 6.07 8.06 -1.64
C GLU A 76 6.54 8.39 -3.04
N VAL A 77 7.12 9.55 -3.23
CA VAL A 77 7.67 9.90 -4.53
C VAL A 77 9.12 9.47 -4.56
N THR A 78 9.43 8.49 -5.38
CA THR A 78 10.79 8.01 -5.50
C THR A 78 11.58 8.80 -6.51
N GLY A 79 10.87 9.54 -7.35
CA GLY A 79 11.51 10.23 -8.43
C GLY A 79 11.88 9.25 -9.53
N GLU A 80 12.25 9.79 -10.63
CA GLU A 80 12.73 8.97 -11.72
C GLU A 80 14.15 8.60 -11.44
N ILE A 81 14.49 7.39 -11.73
CA ILE A 81 15.85 6.94 -11.58
C ILE A 81 16.60 7.38 -12.81
N HIS A 82 17.55 8.27 -12.62
CA HIS A 82 18.37 8.74 -13.71
C HIS A 82 19.75 8.16 -13.58
N PRO A 83 20.35 7.75 -14.67
CA PRO A 83 21.76 7.41 -14.59
C PRO A 83 22.54 8.63 -14.18
N LEU A 84 23.60 8.40 -13.51
CA LEU A 84 24.44 9.50 -13.13
C LEU A 84 24.94 10.22 -14.35
N LYS A 85 24.95 11.49 -14.21
CA LYS A 85 25.43 12.30 -15.31
C LYS A 85 26.89 12.54 -15.20
#